data_04d109ea6d9488efc91029bc93d0c0ae
#
_entry.id   04d109ea6d9488efc91029bc93d0c0ae
#
_cell.length_a   1.000
_cell.length_b   1.000
_cell.length_c   1.000
_cell.angle_alpha   90.00
_cell.angle_beta   90.00
_cell.angle_gamma   90.00
#
_symmetry.space_group_name_H-M   'P 1'
#
loop_
_entity.id
_entity.type
_entity.pdbx_description
1 polymer ?
#
loop_
_entity_poly.entity_id
_entity_poly.type
_entity_poly.pdbx_seq_one_letter_code
_entity_poly.pdbx_strand_id
1 'polypeptide(L)'
;MFPNPKIKLAMLISGGGTTMEAILLACRNGKLSNVEPVLVISSNKKVGGLERAKNAGMSVENIIVINPRDWENREEFGKKIISECEKRGVNSIGQYGWMIKTPDNVVKKFEGRIINQHPGPLDNGRPDFGGPGMYGMRVIQARLDFVRKTGHDFWTEATAHLVTSEFDKGAILRRKQVEIFPNETPESLQKKLLPVEHEVQIETLHDFSEGHVVSFFREKPLIEKDEEEILEKCKETAKKVYPNG
;
A
#
# COMPACT_ATOMS: atom_id res chain seq x y z
N MET A 1 -29.73 11.49 8.74
CA MET A 1 -28.36 11.28 8.28
C MET A 1 -28.43 10.92 6.82
N PHE A 2 -27.83 11.68 5.94
CA PHE A 2 -27.67 11.25 4.55
C PHE A 2 -26.62 10.13 4.54
N PRO A 3 -26.86 9.00 3.86
CA PRO A 3 -25.85 7.96 3.77
C PRO A 3 -24.59 8.54 3.11
N ASN A 4 -23.41 8.22 3.68
CA ASN A 4 -22.15 8.57 3.04
C ASN A 4 -22.13 8.04 1.60
N PRO A 5 -21.65 8.84 0.64
CA PRO A 5 -21.59 8.38 -0.74
C PRO A 5 -20.73 7.12 -0.82
N LYS A 6 -21.23 6.12 -1.54
CA LYS A 6 -20.52 4.86 -1.78
C LYS A 6 -19.11 5.12 -2.35
N ILE A 7 -18.11 4.46 -1.83
CA ILE A 7 -16.75 4.54 -2.37
C ILE A 7 -16.69 3.81 -3.71
N LYS A 8 -16.45 4.53 -4.79
CA LYS A 8 -16.09 3.97 -6.10
C LYS A 8 -14.58 3.86 -6.17
N LEU A 9 -14.09 2.64 -5.96
CA LEU A 9 -12.67 2.34 -5.74
C LEU A 9 -11.95 1.97 -7.05
N ALA A 10 -10.86 2.66 -7.36
CA ALA A 10 -9.83 2.17 -8.27
C ALA A 10 -8.71 1.50 -7.47
N MET A 11 -8.22 0.36 -7.94
CA MET A 11 -7.13 -0.39 -7.31
C MET A 11 -5.92 -0.45 -8.24
N LEU A 12 -4.78 0.04 -7.77
CA LEU A 12 -3.52 0.10 -8.53
C LEU A 12 -2.60 -1.03 -8.05
N ILE A 13 -2.07 -1.80 -9.01
CA ILE A 13 -1.19 -2.95 -8.75
C ILE A 13 0.02 -2.96 -9.69
N SER A 14 1.12 -3.55 -9.26
CA SER A 14 2.31 -3.81 -10.10
C SER A 14 2.76 -5.28 -10.06
N GLY A 15 2.10 -6.12 -9.25
CA GLY A 15 2.51 -7.50 -8.98
C GLY A 15 1.36 -8.48 -8.83
N GLY A 16 1.45 -9.35 -7.82
CA GLY A 16 0.52 -10.46 -7.60
C GLY A 16 -0.93 -10.09 -7.30
N GLY A 17 -1.19 -8.92 -6.68
CA GLY A 17 -2.53 -8.40 -6.45
C GLY A 17 -3.35 -9.16 -5.39
N THR A 18 -2.72 -9.80 -4.42
CA THR A 18 -3.40 -10.59 -3.38
C THR A 18 -4.28 -9.74 -2.47
N THR A 19 -3.84 -8.54 -2.10
CA THR A 19 -4.64 -7.60 -1.29
C THR A 19 -5.83 -7.06 -2.10
N MET A 20 -5.63 -6.73 -3.39
CA MET A 20 -6.74 -6.38 -4.29
C MET A 20 -7.77 -7.51 -4.35
N GLU A 21 -7.34 -8.77 -4.53
CA GLU A 21 -8.22 -9.93 -4.54
C GLU A 21 -9.01 -10.05 -3.22
N ALA A 22 -8.35 -9.92 -2.07
CA ALA A 22 -9.00 -9.95 -0.75
C ALA A 22 -10.08 -8.86 -0.60
N ILE A 23 -9.83 -7.65 -1.12
CA ILE A 23 -10.80 -6.54 -1.12
C ILE A 23 -11.98 -6.85 -2.06
N LEU A 24 -11.74 -7.36 -3.27
CA LEU A 24 -12.80 -7.76 -4.20
C LEU A 24 -13.71 -8.81 -3.57
N LEU A 25 -13.15 -9.82 -2.92
CA LEU A 25 -13.90 -10.85 -2.21
C LEU A 25 -14.66 -10.27 -1.01
N ALA A 26 -14.08 -9.33 -0.26
CA ALA A 26 -14.74 -8.64 0.86
C ALA A 26 -15.94 -7.79 0.40
N CYS A 27 -15.84 -7.14 -0.75
CA CYS A 27 -16.99 -6.44 -1.36
C CYS A 27 -18.08 -7.43 -1.81
N ARG A 28 -17.67 -8.52 -2.45
CA ARG A 28 -18.61 -9.53 -2.97
C ARG A 28 -19.36 -10.27 -1.87
N ASN A 29 -18.75 -10.54 -0.73
CA ASN A 29 -19.37 -11.23 0.41
C ASN A 29 -20.11 -10.29 1.38
N GLY A 30 -20.18 -8.99 1.07
CA GLY A 30 -20.91 -7.98 1.83
C GLY A 30 -20.15 -7.38 3.04
N LYS A 31 -18.89 -7.80 3.29
CA LYS A 31 -18.07 -7.22 4.37
C LYS A 31 -17.75 -5.74 4.12
N LEU A 32 -17.66 -5.35 2.84
CA LEU A 32 -17.46 -3.96 2.38
C LEU A 32 -18.66 -3.49 1.53
N SER A 33 -19.84 -3.41 2.11
CA SER A 33 -21.10 -3.08 1.40
C SER A 33 -21.12 -1.67 0.80
N ASN A 34 -20.41 -0.71 1.43
CA ASN A 34 -20.32 0.69 1.00
C ASN A 34 -19.11 0.97 0.09
N VAL A 35 -18.40 -0.08 -0.38
CA VAL A 35 -17.28 0.02 -1.31
C VAL A 35 -17.62 -0.71 -2.60
N GLU A 36 -17.47 -0.03 -3.73
CA GLU A 36 -17.68 -0.56 -5.07
C GLU A 36 -16.38 -0.50 -5.86
N PRO A 37 -15.68 -1.63 -6.06
CA PRO A 37 -14.55 -1.70 -6.96
C PRO A 37 -15.00 -1.51 -8.40
N VAL A 38 -14.55 -0.42 -9.04
CA VAL A 38 -14.97 -0.06 -10.41
C VAL A 38 -13.82 -0.09 -11.42
N LEU A 39 -12.58 -0.20 -10.94
CA LEU A 39 -11.40 -0.18 -11.82
C LEU A 39 -10.21 -0.88 -11.17
N VAL A 40 -9.50 -1.70 -11.95
CA VAL A 40 -8.16 -2.20 -11.63
C VAL A 40 -7.18 -1.68 -12.68
N ILE A 41 -6.12 -1.01 -12.23
CA ILE A 41 -5.04 -0.54 -13.09
C ILE A 41 -3.77 -1.30 -12.74
N SER A 42 -3.18 -1.98 -13.72
CA SER A 42 -1.85 -2.57 -13.57
C SER A 42 -0.80 -1.74 -14.30
N SER A 43 0.35 -1.53 -13.68
CA SER A 43 1.51 -0.91 -14.33
C SER A 43 2.25 -1.85 -15.28
N ASN A 44 1.92 -3.15 -15.26
CA ASN A 44 2.61 -4.18 -16.03
C ASN A 44 1.61 -5.22 -16.54
N LYS A 45 1.74 -5.57 -17.83
CA LYS A 45 0.88 -6.58 -18.49
C LYS A 45 1.21 -8.04 -18.13
N LYS A 46 2.36 -8.30 -17.51
CA LYS A 46 2.86 -9.65 -17.20
C LYS A 46 2.80 -9.94 -15.68
N VAL A 47 1.68 -9.63 -15.04
CA VAL A 47 1.52 -9.84 -13.59
C VAL A 47 0.30 -10.70 -13.28
N GLY A 48 0.43 -11.57 -12.29
CA GLY A 48 -0.65 -12.46 -11.86
C GLY A 48 -1.89 -11.74 -11.32
N GLY A 49 -1.73 -10.48 -10.87
CA GLY A 49 -2.84 -9.67 -10.38
C GLY A 49 -3.96 -9.42 -11.38
N LEU A 50 -3.66 -9.38 -12.69
CA LEU A 50 -4.68 -9.22 -13.73
C LEU A 50 -5.63 -10.42 -13.79
N GLU A 51 -5.08 -11.63 -13.72
CA GLU A 51 -5.90 -12.85 -13.71
C GLU A 51 -6.65 -13.01 -12.38
N ARG A 52 -6.00 -12.62 -11.25
CA ARG A 52 -6.68 -12.60 -9.95
C ARG A 52 -7.89 -11.66 -9.94
N ALA A 53 -7.76 -10.46 -10.50
CA ALA A 53 -8.87 -9.50 -10.60
C ALA A 53 -10.07 -10.10 -11.34
N LYS A 54 -9.81 -10.74 -12.48
CA LYS A 54 -10.83 -11.43 -13.29
C LYS A 54 -11.48 -12.58 -12.51
N ASN A 55 -10.68 -13.44 -11.89
CA ASN A 55 -11.18 -14.60 -11.13
C ASN A 55 -11.96 -14.17 -9.88
N ALA A 56 -11.64 -13.03 -9.29
CA ALA A 56 -12.39 -12.42 -8.19
C ALA A 56 -13.69 -11.73 -8.63
N GLY A 57 -14.02 -11.74 -9.95
CA GLY A 57 -15.27 -11.24 -10.50
C GLY A 57 -15.24 -9.82 -11.03
N MET A 58 -14.04 -9.22 -11.19
CA MET A 58 -13.92 -7.91 -11.84
C MET A 58 -14.18 -8.05 -13.34
N SER A 59 -15.02 -7.19 -13.89
CA SER A 59 -15.33 -7.17 -15.33
C SER A 59 -14.11 -6.82 -16.17
N VAL A 60 -13.90 -7.51 -17.28
CA VAL A 60 -12.66 -7.39 -18.09
C VAL A 60 -12.44 -5.97 -18.61
N GLU A 61 -13.50 -5.23 -18.97
CA GLU A 61 -13.42 -3.82 -19.39
C GLU A 61 -12.97 -2.86 -18.28
N ASN A 62 -13.01 -3.32 -17.03
CA ASN A 62 -12.56 -2.59 -15.86
C ASN A 62 -11.17 -3.02 -15.34
N ILE A 63 -10.51 -3.92 -16.08
CA ILE A 63 -9.14 -4.34 -15.81
C ILE A 63 -8.26 -3.82 -16.93
N ILE A 64 -7.44 -2.81 -16.65
CA ILE A 64 -6.62 -2.15 -17.67
C ILE A 64 -5.14 -2.13 -17.31
N VAL A 65 -4.30 -2.04 -18.33
CA VAL A 65 -2.86 -1.86 -18.16
C VAL A 65 -2.48 -0.46 -18.60
N ILE A 66 -1.83 0.29 -17.73
CA ILE A 66 -1.23 1.60 -18.03
C ILE A 66 0.24 1.51 -17.63
N ASN A 67 1.11 1.19 -18.60
CA ASN A 67 2.54 1.08 -18.32
C ASN A 67 3.16 2.49 -18.33
N PRO A 68 3.91 2.88 -17.28
CA PRO A 68 4.55 4.20 -17.23
C PRO A 68 5.55 4.46 -18.36
N ARG A 69 6.11 3.39 -18.97
CA ARG A 69 7.08 3.50 -20.09
C ARG A 69 6.44 3.85 -21.44
N ASP A 70 5.11 3.75 -21.52
CA ASP A 70 4.36 4.05 -22.76
C ASP A 70 4.02 5.55 -22.87
N TRP A 71 4.47 6.38 -21.93
CA TRP A 71 4.14 7.81 -21.82
C TRP A 71 5.41 8.67 -21.87
N GLU A 72 5.30 9.80 -22.51
CA GLU A 72 6.41 10.75 -22.70
C GLU A 72 6.98 11.26 -21.36
N ASN A 73 6.09 11.50 -20.40
CA ASN A 73 6.47 11.96 -19.07
C ASN A 73 5.45 11.50 -18.00
N ARG A 74 5.77 11.80 -16.74
CA ARG A 74 4.94 11.40 -15.60
C ARG A 74 3.58 12.09 -15.56
N GLU A 75 3.50 13.32 -16.05
CA GLU A 75 2.25 14.07 -16.07
C GLU A 75 1.26 13.44 -17.05
N GLU A 76 1.69 13.07 -18.26
CA GLU A 76 0.85 12.38 -19.25
C GLU A 76 0.41 10.99 -18.74
N PHE A 77 1.31 10.25 -18.11
CA PHE A 77 0.96 9.01 -17.42
C PHE A 77 -0.14 9.24 -16.37
N GLY A 78 -0.01 10.29 -15.55
CA GLY A 78 -1.02 10.66 -14.56
C GLY A 78 -2.33 11.11 -15.18
N LYS A 79 -2.32 11.88 -16.26
CA LYS A 79 -3.53 12.27 -17.02
C LYS A 79 -4.30 11.05 -17.50
N LYS A 80 -3.59 10.02 -17.97
CA LYS A 80 -4.23 8.76 -18.38
C LYS A 80 -4.91 8.05 -17.22
N ILE A 81 -4.25 7.95 -16.06
CA ILE A 81 -4.85 7.36 -14.85
C ILE A 81 -6.12 8.14 -14.47
N ILE A 82 -6.03 9.48 -14.39
CA ILE A 82 -7.17 10.35 -14.05
C ILE A 82 -8.33 10.13 -15.02
N SER A 83 -8.07 10.14 -16.33
CA SER A 83 -9.09 9.94 -17.35
C SER A 83 -9.82 8.60 -17.20
N GLU A 84 -9.11 7.51 -16.92
CA GLU A 84 -9.75 6.20 -16.71
C GLU A 84 -10.55 6.13 -15.41
N CYS A 85 -10.09 6.84 -14.37
CA CYS A 85 -10.82 7.00 -13.11
C CYS A 85 -12.12 7.81 -13.32
N GLU A 86 -12.04 8.94 -14.03
CA GLU A 86 -13.20 9.81 -14.29
C GLU A 86 -14.30 9.12 -15.10
N LYS A 87 -13.92 8.35 -16.13
CA LYS A 87 -14.87 7.57 -16.93
C LYS A 87 -15.74 6.61 -16.10
N ARG A 88 -15.25 6.17 -14.95
CA ARG A 88 -15.91 5.22 -14.05
C ARG A 88 -16.42 5.86 -12.76
N GLY A 89 -16.30 7.18 -12.65
CA GLY A 89 -16.74 7.93 -11.48
C GLY A 89 -15.96 7.58 -10.22
N VAL A 90 -14.69 7.17 -10.35
CA VAL A 90 -13.83 6.85 -9.21
C VAL A 90 -13.71 8.05 -8.27
N ASN A 91 -13.91 7.82 -6.99
CA ASN A 91 -13.75 8.83 -5.95
C ASN A 91 -12.67 8.49 -4.91
N SER A 92 -12.13 7.26 -4.92
CA SER A 92 -11.02 6.85 -4.07
C SER A 92 -10.09 5.87 -4.80
N ILE A 93 -8.81 5.87 -4.44
CA ILE A 93 -7.78 5.00 -5.02
C ILE A 93 -7.11 4.20 -3.90
N GLY A 94 -6.95 2.88 -4.11
CA GLY A 94 -6.13 2.01 -3.26
C GLY A 94 -4.89 1.55 -4.02
N GLN A 95 -3.73 1.61 -3.39
CA GLN A 95 -2.46 1.12 -3.93
C GLN A 95 -2.07 -0.16 -3.21
N TYR A 96 -2.13 -1.30 -3.92
CA TYR A 96 -1.94 -2.63 -3.37
C TYR A 96 -0.78 -3.33 -4.08
N GLY A 97 0.44 -3.05 -3.61
CA GLY A 97 1.66 -3.44 -4.31
C GLY A 97 1.91 -2.61 -5.57
N TRP A 98 1.56 -1.32 -5.54
CA TRP A 98 1.89 -0.34 -6.58
C TRP A 98 3.32 0.15 -6.41
N MET A 99 4.22 -0.25 -7.31
CA MET A 99 5.67 0.02 -7.22
C MET A 99 6.10 1.27 -7.98
N ILE A 100 5.15 2.03 -8.51
CA ILE A 100 5.41 3.26 -9.26
C ILE A 100 5.10 4.46 -8.36
N LYS A 101 6.00 5.44 -8.33
CA LYS A 101 5.66 6.71 -7.66
C LYS A 101 4.43 7.30 -8.34
N THR A 102 3.36 7.51 -7.63
CA THR A 102 2.14 8.09 -8.16
C THR A 102 2.41 9.51 -8.68
N PRO A 103 1.99 9.86 -9.90
CA PRO A 103 2.17 11.21 -10.43
C PRO A 103 1.51 12.27 -9.56
N ASP A 104 2.15 13.44 -9.43
CA ASP A 104 1.68 14.50 -8.54
C ASP A 104 0.31 15.06 -8.96
N ASN A 105 -0.02 15.05 -10.25
CA ASN A 105 -1.35 15.43 -10.73
C ASN A 105 -2.44 14.44 -10.28
N VAL A 106 -2.13 13.14 -10.16
CA VAL A 106 -3.05 12.13 -9.60
C VAL A 106 -3.21 12.36 -8.10
N VAL A 107 -2.09 12.57 -7.37
CA VAL A 107 -2.11 12.87 -5.94
C VAL A 107 -2.97 14.10 -5.66
N LYS A 108 -2.77 15.18 -6.41
CA LYS A 108 -3.55 16.42 -6.29
C LYS A 108 -5.04 16.21 -6.60
N LYS A 109 -5.37 15.45 -7.65
CA LYS A 109 -6.77 15.18 -8.05
C LYS A 109 -7.53 14.38 -7.00
N PHE A 110 -6.85 13.44 -6.34
CA PHE A 110 -7.42 12.55 -5.34
C PHE A 110 -6.86 12.81 -3.94
N GLU A 111 -6.51 14.06 -3.63
CA GLU A 111 -5.95 14.45 -2.34
C GLU A 111 -6.84 13.95 -1.18
N GLY A 112 -6.20 13.34 -0.17
CA GLY A 112 -6.89 12.74 0.97
C GLY A 112 -7.71 11.48 0.65
N ARG A 113 -7.63 10.95 -0.59
CA ARG A 113 -8.45 9.82 -1.06
C ARG A 113 -7.64 8.73 -1.77
N ILE A 114 -6.33 8.73 -1.59
CA ILE A 114 -5.44 7.67 -2.04
C ILE A 114 -4.87 6.98 -0.81
N ILE A 115 -5.14 5.69 -0.68
CA ILE A 115 -4.66 4.85 0.42
C ILE A 115 -3.58 3.93 -0.13
N ASN A 116 -2.45 3.83 0.57
CA ASN A 116 -1.38 2.89 0.24
C ASN A 116 -1.22 1.83 1.33
N GLN A 117 -0.82 0.63 0.91
CA GLN A 117 -0.37 -0.45 1.76
C GLN A 117 1.15 -0.41 1.87
N HIS A 118 1.67 -0.42 3.11
CA HIS A 118 3.09 -0.50 3.39
C HIS A 118 3.40 -1.69 4.32
N PRO A 119 4.35 -2.58 3.95
CA PRO A 119 4.62 -3.83 4.70
C PRO A 119 5.61 -3.62 5.85
N GLY A 120 5.50 -2.54 6.59
CA GLY A 120 6.36 -2.20 7.71
C GLY A 120 5.87 -1.01 8.51
N PRO A 121 6.51 -0.76 9.66
CA PRO A 121 6.13 0.37 10.50
C PRO A 121 6.58 1.70 9.89
N LEU A 122 5.64 2.67 9.87
CA LEU A 122 5.85 4.05 9.49
C LEU A 122 5.76 4.97 10.70
N ASP A 123 6.43 6.13 10.62
CA ASP A 123 6.41 7.13 11.67
C ASP A 123 6.39 8.56 11.06
N ASN A 124 5.22 9.18 11.06
CA ASN A 124 4.95 10.44 10.37
C ASN A 124 6.00 11.53 10.65
N GLY A 125 6.84 11.81 9.65
CA GLY A 125 7.85 12.87 9.70
C GLY A 125 9.14 12.53 10.46
N ARG A 126 9.23 11.34 11.09
CA ARG A 126 10.42 10.83 11.76
C ARG A 126 11.07 9.68 10.98
N PRO A 127 12.31 9.24 11.33
CA PRO A 127 12.92 8.05 10.72
C PRO A 127 12.07 6.80 10.88
N ASP A 128 11.88 6.05 9.78
CA ASP A 128 11.03 4.87 9.71
C ASP A 128 11.48 3.91 8.61
N PHE A 129 10.71 2.86 8.33
CA PHE A 129 11.02 1.87 7.29
C PHE A 129 10.42 2.20 5.91
N GLY A 130 9.89 3.40 5.73
CA GLY A 130 9.40 3.92 4.44
C GLY A 130 10.46 4.70 3.66
N GLY A 131 9.99 5.37 2.59
CA GLY A 131 10.78 6.27 1.78
C GLY A 131 11.22 5.69 0.43
N PRO A 132 12.02 6.45 -0.35
CA PRO A 132 12.40 6.07 -1.70
C PRO A 132 13.07 4.69 -1.80
N GLY A 133 12.48 3.81 -2.61
CA GLY A 133 12.98 2.46 -2.83
C GLY A 133 12.68 1.46 -1.73
N MET A 134 11.92 1.84 -0.69
CA MET A 134 11.48 0.95 0.37
C MET A 134 10.08 0.41 0.06
N TYR A 135 10.00 -0.83 -0.42
CA TYR A 135 8.76 -1.55 -0.74
C TYR A 135 8.98 -3.06 -0.71
N GLY A 136 7.90 -3.82 -0.53
CA GLY A 136 7.92 -5.28 -0.57
C GLY A 136 8.95 -5.91 0.36
N MET A 137 9.75 -6.84 -0.19
CA MET A 137 10.77 -7.57 0.56
C MET A 137 11.86 -6.69 1.15
N ARG A 138 12.12 -5.51 0.57
CA ARG A 138 13.12 -4.57 1.10
C ARG A 138 12.75 -4.06 2.48
N VAL A 139 11.48 -3.73 2.69
CA VAL A 139 10.97 -3.26 3.99
C VAL A 139 11.07 -4.39 5.02
N ILE A 140 10.63 -5.58 4.65
CA ILE A 140 10.65 -6.77 5.51
C ILE A 140 12.08 -7.12 5.92
N GLN A 141 13.01 -7.16 4.96
CA GLN A 141 14.43 -7.41 5.22
C GLN A 141 15.04 -6.35 6.13
N ALA A 142 14.81 -5.06 5.81
CA ALA A 142 15.38 -3.96 6.60
C ALA A 142 14.87 -4.00 8.05
N ARG A 143 13.57 -4.29 8.25
CA ARG A 143 13.00 -4.41 9.59
C ARG A 143 13.59 -5.60 10.35
N LEU A 144 13.71 -6.75 9.69
CA LEU A 144 14.28 -7.96 10.29
C LEU A 144 15.75 -7.76 10.71
N ASP A 145 16.55 -7.13 9.83
CA ASP A 145 17.95 -6.81 10.13
C ASP A 145 18.09 -5.81 11.27
N PHE A 146 17.19 -4.81 11.29
CA PHE A 146 17.20 -3.77 12.32
C PHE A 146 16.95 -4.36 13.72
N VAL A 147 15.88 -5.13 13.91
CA VAL A 147 15.55 -5.70 15.23
C VAL A 147 16.63 -6.68 15.71
N ARG A 148 17.32 -7.37 14.80
CA ARG A 148 18.43 -8.25 15.13
C ARG A 148 19.69 -7.51 15.55
N LYS A 149 19.94 -6.33 14.99
CA LYS A 149 21.10 -5.50 15.32
C LYS A 149 20.89 -4.70 16.61
N THR A 150 19.68 -4.22 16.84
CA THR A 150 19.32 -3.44 18.03
C THR A 150 18.97 -4.32 19.22
N GLY A 151 18.48 -5.55 18.99
CA GLY A 151 18.13 -6.51 20.02
C GLY A 151 16.80 -6.25 20.73
N HIS A 152 15.95 -5.37 20.19
CA HIS A 152 14.65 -5.03 20.77
C HIS A 152 13.56 -4.89 19.70
N ASP A 153 12.33 -4.64 20.13
CA ASP A 153 11.15 -4.40 19.27
C ASP A 153 10.93 -5.48 18.20
N PHE A 154 11.00 -6.76 18.61
CA PHE A 154 10.83 -7.92 17.72
C PHE A 154 9.40 -8.02 17.20
N TRP A 155 8.99 -7.01 16.46
CA TRP A 155 7.71 -6.92 15.75
C TRP A 155 7.86 -6.13 14.45
N THR A 156 6.94 -6.31 13.53
CA THR A 156 6.73 -5.47 12.35
C THR A 156 5.27 -5.04 12.29
N GLU A 157 4.88 -4.26 11.29
CA GLU A 157 3.50 -3.82 11.09
C GLU A 157 3.07 -3.94 9.64
N ALA A 158 1.78 -4.24 9.44
CA ALA A 158 1.05 -3.86 8.25
C ALA A 158 0.50 -2.45 8.47
N THR A 159 0.79 -1.52 7.57
CA THR A 159 0.38 -0.12 7.70
C THR A 159 -0.42 0.33 6.49
N ALA A 160 -1.58 0.95 6.73
CA ALA A 160 -2.34 1.71 5.75
C ALA A 160 -2.13 3.21 6.00
N HIS A 161 -1.81 3.97 4.96
CA HIS A 161 -1.58 5.40 5.07
C HIS A 161 -2.09 6.15 3.84
N LEU A 162 -2.32 7.45 3.97
CA LEU A 162 -2.62 8.32 2.85
C LEU A 162 -1.38 8.53 1.97
N VAL A 163 -1.59 8.67 0.68
CA VAL A 163 -0.53 9.02 -0.27
C VAL A 163 -0.43 10.52 -0.42
N THR A 164 0.79 11.02 -0.33
CA THR A 164 1.18 12.41 -0.61
C THR A 164 2.20 12.46 -1.76
N SER A 165 2.69 13.64 -2.10
CA SER A 165 3.78 13.82 -3.07
C SER A 165 5.11 13.21 -2.62
N GLU A 166 5.28 13.04 -1.30
CA GLU A 166 6.45 12.38 -0.70
C GLU A 166 6.15 10.91 -0.43
N PHE A 167 7.17 10.05 -0.56
CA PHE A 167 7.03 8.62 -0.31
C PHE A 167 6.76 8.35 1.17
N ASP A 168 5.68 7.63 1.45
CA ASP A 168 5.29 7.07 2.75
C ASP A 168 5.17 8.09 3.89
N LYS A 169 4.97 9.40 3.55
CA LYS A 169 4.85 10.51 4.53
C LYS A 169 3.42 10.95 4.81
N GLY A 170 2.43 10.30 4.22
CA GLY A 170 1.03 10.58 4.51
C GLY A 170 0.57 10.06 5.87
N ALA A 171 -0.56 10.59 6.34
CA ALA A 171 -1.14 10.20 7.63
C ALA A 171 -1.38 8.69 7.70
N ILE A 172 -0.96 8.07 8.80
CA ILE A 172 -1.22 6.66 9.09
C ILE A 172 -2.69 6.52 9.48
N LEU A 173 -3.43 5.68 8.76
CA LEU A 173 -4.87 5.46 8.97
C LEU A 173 -5.15 4.25 9.86
N ARG A 174 -4.35 3.22 9.70
CA ARG A 174 -4.45 1.98 10.45
C ARG A 174 -3.13 1.24 10.44
N ARG A 175 -2.87 0.50 11.51
CA ARG A 175 -1.69 -0.35 11.63
C ARG A 175 -2.01 -1.56 12.49
N LYS A 176 -1.36 -2.69 12.21
CA LYS A 176 -1.47 -3.90 13.02
C LYS A 176 -0.12 -4.58 13.12
N GLN A 177 0.30 -4.85 14.35
CA GLN A 177 1.59 -5.46 14.63
C GLN A 177 1.58 -6.96 14.38
N VAL A 178 2.75 -7.47 13.96
CA VAL A 178 3.05 -8.88 13.79
C VAL A 178 4.37 -9.17 14.48
N GLU A 179 4.40 -10.16 15.36
CA GLU A 179 5.59 -10.57 16.10
C GLU A 179 6.66 -11.16 15.16
N ILE A 180 7.92 -10.85 15.42
CA ILE A 180 9.09 -11.43 14.75
C ILE A 180 9.73 -12.46 15.68
N PHE A 181 9.78 -13.72 15.24
CA PHE A 181 10.45 -14.77 16.00
C PHE A 181 11.96 -14.82 15.68
N PRO A 182 12.79 -15.38 16.60
CA PRO A 182 14.25 -15.42 16.43
C PRO A 182 14.72 -16.05 15.10
N ASN A 183 14.03 -17.10 14.67
CA ASN A 183 14.36 -17.86 13.43
C ASN A 183 13.58 -17.39 12.20
N GLU A 184 12.94 -16.22 12.23
CA GLU A 184 12.16 -15.68 11.12
C GLU A 184 13.08 -15.42 9.91
N THR A 185 12.64 -15.79 8.70
CA THR A 185 13.25 -15.35 7.45
C THR A 185 12.39 -14.27 6.81
N PRO A 186 12.92 -13.46 5.89
CA PRO A 186 12.11 -12.47 5.18
C PRO A 186 10.87 -13.08 4.51
N GLU A 187 11.00 -14.27 3.92
CA GLU A 187 9.91 -14.98 3.25
C GLU A 187 8.86 -15.51 4.24
N SER A 188 9.29 -16.04 5.40
CA SER A 188 8.36 -16.50 6.44
C SER A 188 7.63 -15.32 7.07
N LEU A 189 8.33 -14.19 7.30
CA LEU A 189 7.74 -12.97 7.83
C LEU A 189 6.75 -12.36 6.83
N GLN A 190 7.09 -12.32 5.53
CA GLN A 190 6.16 -11.90 4.48
C GLN A 190 4.89 -12.74 4.47
N LYS A 191 5.03 -14.06 4.52
CA LYS A 191 3.89 -14.99 4.54
C LYS A 191 2.98 -14.76 5.76
N LYS A 192 3.56 -14.44 6.90
CA LYS A 192 2.83 -14.13 8.14
C LYS A 192 2.19 -12.74 8.10
N LEU A 193 2.86 -11.75 7.51
CA LEU A 193 2.39 -10.37 7.41
C LEU A 193 1.25 -10.21 6.41
N LEU A 194 1.29 -10.92 5.28
CA LEU A 194 0.37 -10.75 4.16
C LEU A 194 -1.13 -10.83 4.53
N PRO A 195 -1.63 -11.83 5.31
CA PRO A 195 -3.03 -11.83 5.74
C PRO A 195 -3.38 -10.64 6.65
N VAL A 196 -2.43 -10.13 7.43
CA VAL A 196 -2.62 -8.94 8.28
C VAL A 196 -2.70 -7.67 7.41
N GLU A 197 -1.93 -7.58 6.35
CA GLU A 197 -2.03 -6.51 5.35
C GLU A 197 -3.42 -6.49 4.70
N HIS A 198 -3.96 -7.66 4.33
CA HIS A 198 -5.31 -7.77 3.79
C HIS A 198 -6.36 -7.24 4.76
N GLU A 199 -6.28 -7.66 6.02
CA GLU A 199 -7.19 -7.24 7.09
C GLU A 199 -7.12 -5.71 7.30
N VAL A 200 -5.92 -5.16 7.45
CA VAL A 200 -5.68 -3.72 7.64
C VAL A 200 -6.30 -2.89 6.50
N GLN A 201 -6.13 -3.33 5.24
CA GLN A 201 -6.68 -2.60 4.09
C GLN A 201 -8.21 -2.70 4.03
N ILE A 202 -8.79 -3.87 4.32
CA ILE A 202 -10.25 -4.06 4.37
C ILE A 202 -10.87 -3.18 5.46
N GLU A 203 -10.30 -3.20 6.67
CA GLU A 203 -10.79 -2.38 7.79
C GLU A 203 -10.61 -0.87 7.51
N THR A 204 -9.50 -0.47 6.88
CA THR A 204 -9.29 0.93 6.48
C THR A 204 -10.35 1.39 5.48
N LEU A 205 -10.66 0.58 4.47
CA LEU A 205 -11.71 0.90 3.49
C LEU A 205 -13.10 0.94 4.14
N HIS A 206 -13.37 0.07 5.12
CA HIS A 206 -14.60 0.13 5.89
C HIS A 206 -14.72 1.46 6.62
N ASP A 207 -13.70 1.86 7.40
CA ASP A 207 -13.71 3.14 8.13
C ASP A 207 -13.86 4.33 7.18
N PHE A 208 -13.16 4.29 6.02
CA PHE A 208 -13.29 5.32 4.99
C PHE A 208 -14.73 5.42 4.47
N SER A 209 -15.39 4.30 4.25
CA SER A 209 -16.77 4.25 3.75
C SER A 209 -17.80 4.74 4.77
N GLU A 210 -17.48 4.61 6.06
CA GLU A 210 -18.35 5.10 7.15
C GLU A 210 -18.00 6.52 7.58
N GLY A 211 -16.96 7.15 7.00
CA GLY A 211 -16.50 8.49 7.40
C GLY A 211 -15.77 8.52 8.75
N HIS A 212 -15.31 7.38 9.23
CA HIS A 212 -14.66 7.23 10.54
C HIS A 212 -13.12 7.24 10.41
N VAL A 213 -12.59 8.12 9.58
CA VAL A 213 -11.14 8.18 9.33
C VAL A 213 -10.43 8.86 10.49
N VAL A 214 -9.54 8.13 11.16
CA VAL A 214 -8.70 8.64 12.23
C VAL A 214 -7.23 8.50 11.83
N SER A 215 -6.43 9.55 12.05
CA SER A 215 -4.98 9.50 11.87
C SER A 215 -4.30 9.05 13.15
N PHE A 216 -3.35 8.12 13.04
CA PHE A 216 -2.54 7.65 14.15
C PHE A 216 -1.19 8.35 14.17
N PHE A 217 -0.77 8.77 15.35
CA PHE A 217 0.57 9.29 15.63
C PHE A 217 1.23 8.41 16.69
N ARG A 218 2.54 8.20 16.57
CA ARG A 218 3.30 7.53 17.62
C ARG A 218 3.69 8.55 18.69
N GLU A 219 3.43 8.24 19.93
CA GLU A 219 3.87 9.07 21.07
C GLU A 219 5.40 9.11 21.14
N LYS A 220 6.05 7.95 21.02
CA LYS A 220 7.50 7.81 20.99
C LYS A 220 8.00 7.58 19.56
N PRO A 221 9.21 8.03 19.24
CA PRO A 221 9.86 7.69 17.98
C PRO A 221 9.93 6.18 17.79
N LEU A 222 9.80 5.74 16.54
CA LEU A 222 10.01 4.35 16.15
C LEU A 222 11.50 3.97 16.19
N ILE A 223 12.35 4.94 15.94
CA ILE A 223 13.81 4.83 15.85
C ILE A 223 14.41 5.84 16.81
N GLU A 224 15.23 5.38 17.74
CA GLU A 224 15.97 6.26 18.62
C GLU A 224 17.11 6.95 17.84
N LYS A 225 17.58 8.10 18.33
CA LYS A 225 18.53 8.94 17.59
C LYS A 225 19.86 8.23 17.30
N ASP A 226 20.33 7.40 18.21
CA ASP A 226 21.55 6.61 18.07
C ASP A 226 21.40 5.37 17.18
N GLU A 227 20.17 5.04 16.77
CA GLU A 227 19.84 3.93 15.88
C GLU A 227 19.66 4.34 14.42
N GLU A 228 19.62 5.64 14.12
CA GLU A 228 19.38 6.14 12.75
C GLU A 228 20.40 5.60 11.74
N GLU A 229 21.68 5.51 12.13
CA GLU A 229 22.73 4.95 11.27
C GLU A 229 22.53 3.45 11.02
N ILE A 230 22.04 2.72 12.02
CA ILE A 230 21.70 1.28 11.89
C ILE A 230 20.56 1.10 10.92
N LEU A 231 19.51 1.93 11.04
CA LEU A 231 18.36 1.92 10.14
C LEU A 231 18.80 2.12 8.68
N GLU A 232 19.58 3.15 8.38
CA GLU A 232 20.01 3.43 7.01
C GLU A 232 20.88 2.30 6.44
N LYS A 233 21.80 1.73 7.23
CA LYS A 233 22.57 0.54 6.80
C LYS A 233 21.67 -0.67 6.51
N CYS A 234 20.62 -0.89 7.29
CA CYS A 234 19.65 -1.96 7.04
C CYS A 234 18.88 -1.73 5.74
N LYS A 235 18.41 -0.50 5.49
CA LYS A 235 17.73 -0.13 4.23
C LYS A 235 18.63 -0.32 3.01
N GLU A 236 19.87 0.13 3.08
CA GLU A 236 20.83 -0.04 1.99
C GLU A 236 21.14 -1.52 1.71
N THR A 237 21.31 -2.31 2.75
CA THR A 237 21.51 -3.75 2.64
C THR A 237 20.31 -4.41 1.98
N ALA A 238 19.10 -4.10 2.44
CA ALA A 238 17.87 -4.65 1.87
C ALA A 238 17.68 -4.30 0.39
N LYS A 239 18.03 -3.07 -0.03
CA LYS A 239 18.00 -2.66 -1.45
C LYS A 239 18.99 -3.46 -2.31
N LYS A 240 20.14 -3.84 -1.76
CA LYS A 240 21.14 -4.69 -2.47
C LYS A 240 20.70 -6.16 -2.57
N VAL A 241 20.11 -6.69 -1.48
CA VAL A 241 19.64 -8.09 -1.43
C VAL A 241 18.42 -8.31 -2.33
N TYR A 242 17.52 -7.35 -2.36
CA TYR A 242 16.29 -7.40 -3.17
C TYR A 242 16.26 -6.27 -4.21
N PRO A 243 17.06 -6.36 -5.31
CA PRO A 243 17.16 -5.29 -6.30
C PRO A 243 15.84 -5.02 -7.05
N ASN A 244 14.91 -5.97 -7.03
CA ASN A 244 13.60 -5.86 -7.67
C ASN A 244 12.45 -5.65 -6.65
N GLY A 245 12.74 -5.66 -5.35
CA GLY A 245 11.77 -5.45 -4.28
C GLY A 245 11.06 -6.67 -3.75
#